data_fe8aa846fd5de22db5429b3f04b52368
#
_entry.id   fe8aa846fd5de22db5429b3f04b52368
#
_cell.length_a   1.000
_cell.length_b   1.000
_cell.length_c   1.000
_cell.angle_alpha   90.00
_cell.angle_beta   90.00
_cell.angle_gamma   90.00
#
_symmetry.space_group_name_H-M   'P 1'
#
loop_
_entity.id
_entity.type
_entity.pdbx_description
1 polymer ?
#
loop_
_entity_poly.entity_id
_entity_poly.type
_entity_poly.pdbx_seq_one_letter_code
_entity_poly.pdbx_strand_id
1 'polypeptide(L)'
;MRWLLAYVMLLGAAHAQQPQNPSPMVEHTRAHPRLKEETPPGRRENLDLGTLFLPAHSRAIFFFFHGGTWLPEVAASRNKVAVVSVQAGAGSATYARLFDDPRRFLRLLAEAEAKAGVKFDRVMLGGWSAGCGAVRQILKTPESYARVDAALLIDGMHTDYVDGKPGPLESEIDPGNLAIWLQLARDAIAGRKRLIVTHSEIFPGTYASTTETADYLVAQLGLRRRAVLKWGPMGTQQLSEARAGKFRLLGYAGNSAPDHVDQLHALLVLLKWLR
;
A
#
# COMPACT_ATOMS: atom_id res chain seq x y z
N MET A 1 -21.84 -51.88 33.67
CA MET A 1 -21.22 -51.42 32.42
C MET A 1 -21.43 -49.94 32.33
N ARG A 2 -20.36 -49.14 32.57
CA ARG A 2 -20.39 -47.67 32.54
C ARG A 2 -19.70 -47.22 31.24
N TRP A 3 -20.42 -46.53 30.38
CA TRP A 3 -19.90 -45.93 29.15
C TRP A 3 -19.30 -44.57 29.54
N LEU A 4 -17.97 -44.41 29.45
CA LEU A 4 -17.29 -43.10 29.49
C LEU A 4 -17.32 -42.52 28.10
N LEU A 5 -18.07 -41.43 27.93
CA LEU A 5 -17.96 -40.55 26.78
C LEU A 5 -16.75 -39.66 26.99
N ALA A 6 -15.71 -39.82 26.18
CA ALA A 6 -14.60 -38.92 26.09
C ALA A 6 -14.99 -37.72 25.23
N TYR A 7 -15.13 -36.55 25.82
CA TYR A 7 -15.24 -35.28 25.13
C TYR A 7 -13.86 -34.86 24.69
N VAL A 8 -13.55 -34.95 23.40
CA VAL A 8 -12.37 -34.34 22.79
C VAL A 8 -12.70 -32.88 22.54
N MET A 9 -12.22 -31.98 23.40
CA MET A 9 -12.19 -30.56 23.13
C MET A 9 -11.12 -30.29 22.06
N LEU A 10 -11.56 -30.02 20.84
CA LEU A 10 -10.75 -29.36 19.82
C LEU A 10 -10.55 -27.89 20.25
N LEU A 11 -9.44 -27.64 20.93
CA LEU A 11 -8.92 -26.30 21.12
C LEU A 11 -8.41 -25.82 19.74
N GLY A 12 -9.26 -25.14 19.00
CA GLY A 12 -8.85 -24.33 17.87
C GLY A 12 -7.89 -23.27 18.41
N ALA A 13 -6.61 -23.37 18.08
CA ALA A 13 -5.66 -22.32 18.31
C ALA A 13 -6.10 -21.11 17.49
N ALA A 14 -6.91 -20.25 18.10
CA ALA A 14 -7.05 -18.87 17.63
C ALA A 14 -5.64 -18.29 17.66
N HIS A 15 -5.08 -18.03 16.49
CA HIS A 15 -3.89 -17.19 16.38
C HIS A 15 -4.32 -15.82 16.90
N ALA A 16 -4.15 -15.60 18.17
CA ALA A 16 -4.30 -14.29 18.76
C ALA A 16 -3.27 -13.42 18.06
N GLN A 17 -3.75 -12.48 17.21
CA GLN A 17 -2.91 -11.38 16.80
C GLN A 17 -2.31 -10.79 18.07
N GLN A 18 -0.98 -10.80 18.14
CA GLN A 18 -0.34 -10.16 19.29
C GLN A 18 -0.84 -8.72 19.34
N PRO A 19 -1.31 -8.26 20.50
CA PRO A 19 -1.80 -6.89 20.61
C PRO A 19 -0.63 -5.96 20.29
N GLN A 20 -0.80 -5.17 19.22
CA GLN A 20 0.15 -4.12 18.90
C GLN A 20 0.08 -3.10 20.04
N ASN A 21 1.22 -2.83 20.66
CA ASN A 21 1.28 -1.79 21.69
C ASN A 21 1.01 -0.44 21.05
N PRO A 22 -0.03 0.29 21.48
CA PRO A 22 -0.30 1.62 20.96
C PRO A 22 0.89 2.54 21.27
N SER A 23 1.26 3.40 20.33
CA SER A 23 2.21 4.47 20.59
C SER A 23 1.52 5.60 21.35
N PRO A 24 1.81 5.83 22.63
CA PRO A 24 1.16 6.89 23.40
C PRO A 24 1.39 8.27 22.79
N MET A 25 2.55 8.47 22.13
CA MET A 25 2.89 9.75 21.53
C MET A 25 1.98 10.12 20.36
N VAL A 26 1.53 9.13 19.57
CA VAL A 26 0.66 9.38 18.41
C VAL A 26 -0.77 9.66 18.84
N GLU A 27 -1.27 8.96 19.85
CA GLU A 27 -2.65 9.15 20.34
C GLU A 27 -2.88 10.54 20.91
N HIS A 28 -1.90 11.12 21.59
CA HIS A 28 -2.01 12.43 22.24
C HIS A 28 -1.70 13.63 21.33
N THR A 29 -1.14 13.40 20.15
CA THR A 29 -0.60 14.47 19.30
C THR A 29 -1.21 14.54 17.92
N ARG A 30 -2.33 13.85 17.68
CA ARG A 30 -3.00 13.90 16.38
C ARG A 30 -3.48 15.33 16.08
N ALA A 31 -2.81 15.98 15.13
CA ALA A 31 -3.06 17.37 14.78
C ALA A 31 -4.33 17.55 13.94
N HIS A 32 -4.77 16.50 13.23
CA HIS A 32 -5.92 16.55 12.34
C HIS A 32 -6.83 15.33 12.54
N PRO A 33 -8.14 15.50 12.54
CA PRO A 33 -9.06 14.37 12.56
C PRO A 33 -8.96 13.56 11.28
N ARG A 34 -9.32 12.28 11.36
CA ARG A 34 -9.51 11.45 10.17
C ARG A 34 -10.56 12.05 9.25
N LEU A 35 -10.41 11.79 7.95
CA LEU A 35 -11.45 12.13 6.99
C LEU A 35 -12.72 11.36 7.32
N LYS A 36 -13.86 12.04 7.22
CA LYS A 36 -15.18 11.39 7.32
C LYS A 36 -15.56 10.84 5.96
N GLU A 37 -16.33 9.74 5.98
CA GLU A 37 -16.88 9.18 4.75
C GLU A 37 -17.76 10.21 4.04
N GLU A 38 -17.51 10.43 2.78
CA GLU A 38 -18.27 11.30 1.91
C GLU A 38 -18.40 10.68 0.51
N THR A 39 -19.45 11.03 -0.20
CA THR A 39 -19.68 10.60 -1.58
C THR A 39 -19.37 11.78 -2.51
N PRO A 40 -18.18 11.82 -3.10
CA PRO A 40 -17.82 12.90 -4.02
C PRO A 40 -18.65 12.86 -5.30
N PRO A 41 -18.90 14.03 -5.95
CA PRO A 41 -19.57 14.05 -7.24
C PRO A 41 -18.69 13.43 -8.32
N GLY A 42 -19.31 12.59 -9.15
CA GLY A 42 -18.64 11.86 -10.23
C GLY A 42 -19.46 10.68 -10.72
N ARG A 43 -19.06 10.10 -11.85
CA ARG A 43 -19.68 8.91 -12.42
C ARG A 43 -18.99 7.66 -11.88
N ARG A 44 -19.78 6.63 -11.58
CA ARG A 44 -19.29 5.32 -11.13
C ARG A 44 -19.70 4.24 -12.11
N GLU A 45 -18.76 3.35 -12.41
CA GLU A 45 -18.96 2.20 -13.29
C GLU A 45 -18.42 0.94 -12.64
N ASN A 46 -19.15 -0.15 -12.74
CA ASN A 46 -18.62 -1.46 -12.33
C ASN A 46 -17.69 -2.00 -13.43
N LEU A 47 -16.58 -2.57 -13.00
CA LEU A 47 -15.63 -3.29 -13.85
C LEU A 47 -15.63 -4.78 -13.49
N ASP A 48 -15.01 -5.62 -14.34
CA ASP A 48 -14.74 -7.02 -14.02
C ASP A 48 -14.03 -7.18 -12.66
N LEU A 49 -13.21 -6.20 -12.30
CA LEU A 49 -12.56 -6.16 -11.01
C LEU A 49 -12.61 -4.74 -10.42
N GLY A 50 -13.49 -4.55 -9.43
CA GLY A 50 -13.62 -3.29 -8.70
C GLY A 50 -14.56 -2.28 -9.33
N THR A 51 -14.45 -1.04 -8.88
CA THR A 51 -15.32 0.06 -9.29
C THR A 51 -14.48 1.22 -9.83
N LEU A 52 -14.83 1.72 -11.00
CA LEU A 52 -14.25 2.91 -11.59
C LEU A 52 -15.05 4.14 -11.13
N PHE A 53 -14.37 5.11 -10.57
CA PHE A 53 -14.90 6.44 -10.30
C PHE A 53 -14.24 7.47 -11.23
N LEU A 54 -15.07 8.28 -11.89
CA LEU A 54 -14.66 9.28 -12.85
C LEU A 54 -15.08 10.69 -12.36
N PRO A 55 -14.14 11.49 -11.83
CA PRO A 55 -14.37 12.91 -11.66
C PRO A 55 -14.38 13.60 -13.03
N ALA A 56 -14.88 14.84 -13.09
CA ALA A 56 -14.88 15.60 -14.34
C ALA A 56 -13.45 15.78 -14.90
N HIS A 57 -13.28 15.54 -16.20
CA HIS A 57 -12.06 15.87 -16.98
C HIS A 57 -10.76 15.20 -16.52
N SER A 58 -10.78 13.92 -16.22
CA SER A 58 -9.56 13.20 -15.86
C SER A 58 -8.83 12.61 -17.07
N ARG A 59 -7.51 12.87 -17.17
CA ARG A 59 -6.60 12.23 -18.14
C ARG A 59 -5.58 11.30 -17.47
N ALA A 60 -5.67 11.15 -16.17
CA ALA A 60 -4.86 10.22 -15.38
C ALA A 60 -5.76 9.22 -14.64
N ILE A 61 -5.30 7.99 -14.49
CA ILE A 61 -6.00 6.95 -13.74
C ILE A 61 -5.11 6.39 -12.63
N PHE A 62 -5.73 6.11 -11.50
CA PHE A 62 -5.10 5.53 -10.32
C PHE A 62 -5.81 4.23 -9.93
N PHE A 63 -5.11 3.12 -9.94
CA PHE A 63 -5.62 1.84 -9.44
C PHE A 63 -5.22 1.71 -7.98
N PHE A 64 -6.20 1.62 -7.10
CA PHE A 64 -5.96 1.56 -5.66
C PHE A 64 -6.53 0.28 -5.07
N PHE A 65 -5.67 -0.40 -4.31
CA PHE A 65 -5.95 -1.71 -3.73
C PHE A 65 -6.00 -1.63 -2.22
N HIS A 66 -7.09 -2.16 -1.63
CA HIS A 66 -7.36 -2.26 -0.20
C HIS A 66 -7.74 -0.92 0.48
N GLY A 67 -8.58 -0.99 1.53
CA GLY A 67 -8.91 0.16 2.38
C GLY A 67 -10.24 0.86 2.09
N GLY A 68 -11.20 0.17 1.46
CA GLY A 68 -12.52 0.72 1.11
C GLY A 68 -12.52 1.50 -0.21
N THR A 69 -13.71 1.86 -0.69
CA THR A 69 -13.87 2.54 -1.99
C THR A 69 -14.02 4.05 -1.86
N TRP A 70 -14.63 4.53 -0.79
CA TRP A 70 -14.96 5.94 -0.62
C TRP A 70 -13.71 6.83 -0.53
N LEU A 71 -12.68 6.39 0.20
CA LEU A 71 -11.49 7.21 0.43
C LEU A 71 -10.65 7.44 -0.85
N PRO A 72 -10.37 6.40 -1.68
CA PRO A 72 -9.80 6.61 -3.00
C PRO A 72 -10.64 7.53 -3.90
N GLU A 73 -11.99 7.43 -3.86
CA GLU A 73 -12.86 8.31 -4.63
C GLU A 73 -12.75 9.78 -4.19
N VAL A 74 -12.74 10.02 -2.87
CA VAL A 74 -12.51 11.38 -2.32
C VAL A 74 -11.15 11.91 -2.74
N ALA A 75 -10.11 11.12 -2.60
CA ALA A 75 -8.75 11.49 -3.00
C ALA A 75 -8.67 11.78 -4.51
N ALA A 76 -9.30 10.93 -5.32
CA ALA A 76 -9.37 11.05 -6.78
C ALA A 76 -10.11 12.32 -7.21
N SER A 77 -11.28 12.58 -6.63
CA SER A 77 -12.08 13.77 -6.90
C SER A 77 -11.29 15.05 -6.64
N ARG A 78 -10.69 15.16 -5.44
CA ARG A 78 -9.90 16.34 -5.05
C ARG A 78 -8.61 16.50 -5.86
N ASN A 79 -8.09 15.42 -6.43
CA ASN A 79 -6.90 15.45 -7.28
C ASN A 79 -7.22 15.42 -8.79
N LYS A 80 -8.48 15.39 -9.21
CA LYS A 80 -8.91 15.32 -10.61
C LYS A 80 -8.28 14.13 -11.36
N VAL A 81 -8.34 12.96 -10.76
CA VAL A 81 -7.79 11.69 -11.26
C VAL A 81 -8.92 10.66 -11.28
N ALA A 82 -9.06 9.87 -12.34
CA ALA A 82 -9.93 8.68 -12.29
C ALA A 82 -9.37 7.66 -11.32
N VAL A 83 -10.20 6.91 -10.62
CA VAL A 83 -9.73 5.83 -9.76
C VAL A 83 -10.48 4.54 -9.98
N VAL A 84 -9.75 3.43 -10.03
CA VAL A 84 -10.30 2.07 -9.91
C VAL A 84 -9.97 1.58 -8.51
N SER A 85 -11.01 1.34 -7.71
CA SER A 85 -10.89 0.81 -6.35
C SER A 85 -11.16 -0.68 -6.33
N VAL A 86 -10.21 -1.47 -5.84
CA VAL A 86 -10.30 -2.93 -5.75
C VAL A 86 -10.21 -3.39 -4.32
N GLN A 87 -11.22 -4.18 -3.89
CA GLN A 87 -11.30 -4.78 -2.56
C GLN A 87 -11.38 -6.30 -2.67
N ALA A 88 -10.45 -7.01 -2.04
CA ALA A 88 -10.36 -8.48 -2.12
C ALA A 88 -10.20 -9.16 -0.75
N GLY A 89 -10.48 -8.45 0.33
CA GLY A 89 -10.34 -8.96 1.70
C GLY A 89 -8.97 -8.70 2.30
N ALA A 90 -8.45 -9.63 3.08
CA ALA A 90 -7.18 -9.51 3.80
C ALA A 90 -6.05 -10.33 3.15
N GLY A 91 -4.81 -9.93 3.42
CA GLY A 91 -3.59 -10.64 3.04
C GLY A 91 -3.02 -10.24 1.67
N SER A 92 -1.74 -9.94 1.65
CA SER A 92 -0.99 -9.51 0.45
C SER A 92 -1.06 -10.55 -0.68
N ALA A 93 -1.01 -11.85 -0.36
CA ALA A 93 -1.13 -12.93 -1.33
C ALA A 93 -2.51 -12.97 -2.00
N THR A 94 -3.59 -12.61 -1.28
CA THR A 94 -4.94 -12.52 -1.86
C THR A 94 -5.00 -11.48 -2.97
N TYR A 95 -4.42 -10.32 -2.73
CA TYR A 95 -4.33 -9.27 -3.73
C TYR A 95 -3.40 -9.63 -4.89
N ALA A 96 -2.26 -10.28 -4.63
CA ALA A 96 -1.35 -10.73 -5.67
C ALA A 96 -2.04 -11.71 -6.63
N ARG A 97 -2.75 -12.71 -6.12
CA ARG A 97 -3.45 -13.72 -6.93
C ARG A 97 -4.47 -13.13 -7.92
N LEU A 98 -5.00 -11.93 -7.66
CA LEU A 98 -5.88 -11.26 -8.62
C LEU A 98 -5.19 -11.00 -9.96
N PHE A 99 -3.86 -10.95 -9.99
CA PHE A 99 -3.05 -10.60 -11.15
C PHE A 99 -2.05 -11.71 -11.52
N ASP A 100 -2.34 -12.97 -11.18
CA ASP A 100 -1.54 -14.12 -11.61
C ASP A 100 -1.60 -14.30 -13.14
N ASP A 101 -2.73 -13.95 -13.77
CA ASP A 101 -2.77 -13.77 -15.21
C ASP A 101 -2.07 -12.43 -15.59
N PRO A 102 -0.93 -12.48 -16.27
CA PRO A 102 -0.13 -11.30 -16.58
C PRO A 102 -0.86 -10.26 -17.44
N ARG A 103 -1.90 -10.68 -18.18
CA ARG A 103 -2.70 -9.78 -19.03
C ARG A 103 -3.86 -9.11 -18.29
N ARG A 104 -4.19 -9.55 -17.07
CA ARG A 104 -5.39 -9.07 -16.38
C ARG A 104 -5.36 -7.58 -16.11
N PHE A 105 -4.23 -7.04 -15.68
CA PHE A 105 -4.12 -5.60 -15.45
C PHE A 105 -4.37 -4.78 -16.72
N LEU A 106 -3.78 -5.18 -17.86
CA LEU A 106 -3.97 -4.45 -19.12
C LEU A 106 -5.40 -4.56 -19.63
N ARG A 107 -6.08 -5.69 -19.41
CA ARG A 107 -7.51 -5.82 -19.73
C ARG A 107 -8.36 -4.91 -18.83
N LEU A 108 -8.08 -4.86 -17.53
CA LEU A 108 -8.76 -3.97 -16.59
C LEU A 108 -8.56 -2.49 -16.95
N LEU A 109 -7.35 -2.11 -17.36
CA LEU A 109 -7.07 -0.76 -17.85
C LEU A 109 -7.87 -0.46 -19.13
N ALA A 110 -7.88 -1.38 -20.10
CA ALA A 110 -8.63 -1.23 -21.33
C ALA A 110 -10.15 -1.12 -21.10
N GLU A 111 -10.68 -1.89 -20.16
CA GLU A 111 -12.09 -1.81 -19.74
C GLU A 111 -12.40 -0.44 -19.10
N ALA A 112 -11.54 0.02 -18.19
CA ALA A 112 -11.69 1.34 -17.57
C ALA A 112 -11.63 2.48 -18.61
N GLU A 113 -10.72 2.40 -19.59
CA GLU A 113 -10.64 3.34 -20.71
C GLU A 113 -11.90 3.33 -21.57
N ALA A 114 -12.44 2.15 -21.89
CA ALA A 114 -13.68 2.01 -22.65
C ALA A 114 -14.87 2.62 -21.90
N LYS A 115 -15.01 2.34 -20.61
CA LYS A 115 -16.06 2.93 -19.75
C LYS A 115 -15.90 4.44 -19.58
N ALA A 116 -14.66 4.93 -19.51
CA ALA A 116 -14.38 6.36 -19.43
C ALA A 116 -14.60 7.10 -20.74
N GLY A 117 -14.52 6.41 -21.88
CA GLY A 117 -14.56 7.00 -23.23
C GLY A 117 -13.29 7.76 -23.59
N VAL A 118 -12.17 7.53 -22.88
CA VAL A 118 -10.89 8.20 -23.10
C VAL A 118 -9.73 7.24 -22.86
N LYS A 119 -8.60 7.51 -23.52
CA LYS A 119 -7.32 6.89 -23.16
C LYS A 119 -6.64 7.73 -22.07
N PHE A 120 -6.10 7.04 -21.06
CA PHE A 120 -5.39 7.73 -20.00
C PHE A 120 -3.93 7.93 -20.37
N ASP A 121 -3.46 9.17 -20.29
CA ASP A 121 -2.08 9.53 -20.59
C ASP A 121 -1.14 9.08 -19.48
N ARG A 122 -1.66 8.94 -18.25
CA ARG A 122 -0.89 8.56 -17.08
C ARG A 122 -1.59 7.48 -16.27
N VAL A 123 -0.87 6.41 -15.97
CA VAL A 123 -1.35 5.28 -15.17
C VAL A 123 -0.54 5.17 -13.90
N MET A 124 -1.24 5.17 -12.78
CA MET A 124 -0.65 5.10 -11.46
C MET A 124 -1.22 3.91 -10.68
N LEU A 125 -0.38 3.25 -9.88
CA LEU A 125 -0.80 2.19 -8.97
C LEU A 125 -0.63 2.65 -7.53
N GLY A 126 -1.48 2.16 -6.64
CA GLY A 126 -1.31 2.34 -5.21
C GLY A 126 -1.91 1.21 -4.41
N GLY A 127 -1.32 0.94 -3.30
CA GLY A 127 -1.84 -0.02 -2.33
C GLY A 127 -1.59 0.46 -0.91
N TRP A 128 -2.54 0.17 -0.05
CA TRP A 128 -2.37 0.27 1.38
C TRP A 128 -2.25 -1.14 1.93
N SER A 129 -1.31 -1.36 2.89
CA SER A 129 -1.20 -2.66 3.57
C SER A 129 -1.17 -3.83 2.58
N ALA A 130 -2.07 -4.78 2.71
CA ALA A 130 -2.24 -5.95 1.84
C ALA A 130 -2.36 -5.60 0.35
N GLY A 131 -2.92 -4.45 0.02
CA GLY A 131 -3.08 -3.99 -1.37
C GLY A 131 -1.78 -3.84 -2.15
N CYS A 132 -0.66 -3.66 -1.47
CA CYS A 132 0.66 -3.60 -2.11
C CYS A 132 1.04 -4.92 -2.79
N GLY A 133 0.42 -6.05 -2.41
CA GLY A 133 0.56 -7.33 -3.10
C GLY A 133 0.10 -7.29 -4.55
N ALA A 134 -1.04 -6.63 -4.85
CA ALA A 134 -1.49 -6.42 -6.22
C ALA A 134 -0.50 -5.56 -7.02
N VAL A 135 -0.05 -4.44 -6.45
CA VAL A 135 0.91 -3.54 -7.10
C VAL A 135 2.18 -4.30 -7.46
N ARG A 136 2.70 -5.10 -6.52
CA ARG A 136 3.88 -5.94 -6.74
C ARG A 136 3.67 -6.90 -7.90
N GLN A 137 2.57 -7.63 -7.91
CA GLN A 137 2.30 -8.65 -8.93
C GLN A 137 2.12 -8.04 -10.32
N ILE A 138 1.39 -6.93 -10.43
CA ILE A 138 1.21 -6.18 -11.68
C ILE A 138 2.57 -5.75 -12.27
N LEU A 139 3.44 -5.21 -11.44
CA LEU A 139 4.74 -4.68 -11.88
C LEU A 139 5.75 -5.76 -12.28
N LYS A 140 5.54 -7.03 -11.91
CA LYS A 140 6.38 -8.15 -12.37
C LYS A 140 6.24 -8.42 -13.87
N THR A 141 5.15 -8.01 -14.49
CA THR A 141 4.91 -8.19 -15.93
C THR A 141 5.53 -7.02 -16.71
N PRO A 142 6.44 -7.24 -17.66
CA PRO A 142 7.13 -6.16 -18.38
C PRO A 142 6.19 -5.17 -19.06
N GLU A 143 5.13 -5.66 -19.71
CA GLU A 143 4.15 -4.82 -20.41
C GLU A 143 3.38 -3.93 -19.45
N SER A 144 2.94 -4.47 -18.32
CA SER A 144 2.29 -3.71 -17.25
C SER A 144 3.26 -2.71 -16.64
N TYR A 145 4.50 -3.13 -16.38
CA TYR A 145 5.56 -2.25 -15.87
C TYR A 145 5.81 -1.06 -16.80
N ALA A 146 5.90 -1.31 -18.10
CA ALA A 146 6.10 -0.27 -19.10
C ALA A 146 4.95 0.76 -19.11
N ARG A 147 3.70 0.30 -18.88
CA ARG A 147 2.50 1.16 -18.93
C ARG A 147 2.31 2.01 -17.67
N VAL A 148 2.90 1.60 -16.54
CA VAL A 148 2.74 2.28 -15.25
C VAL A 148 3.78 3.39 -15.10
N ASP A 149 3.34 4.61 -14.80
CA ASP A 149 4.18 5.80 -14.64
C ASP A 149 4.61 6.04 -13.20
N ALA A 150 3.78 5.63 -12.24
CA ALA A 150 4.05 5.90 -10.83
C ALA A 150 3.42 4.85 -9.91
N ALA A 151 4.02 4.65 -8.72
CA ALA A 151 3.45 3.83 -7.68
C ALA A 151 3.52 4.50 -6.31
N LEU A 152 2.50 4.19 -5.48
CA LEU A 152 2.35 4.63 -4.09
C LEU A 152 2.15 3.41 -3.20
N LEU A 153 3.07 3.18 -2.29
CA LEU A 153 2.99 2.10 -1.31
C LEU A 153 2.75 2.71 0.07
N ILE A 154 1.57 2.48 0.61
CA ILE A 154 1.18 3.03 1.90
C ILE A 154 1.26 1.91 2.93
N ASP A 155 2.31 1.95 3.76
CA ASP A 155 2.54 1.05 4.89
C ASP A 155 2.26 -0.44 4.57
N GLY A 156 2.78 -0.90 3.43
CA GLY A 156 2.43 -2.21 2.88
C GLY A 156 3.53 -2.89 2.06
N MET A 157 4.76 -2.41 2.12
CA MET A 157 5.89 -3.06 1.48
C MET A 157 6.36 -4.24 2.33
N HIS A 158 5.67 -5.38 2.19
CA HIS A 158 5.90 -6.58 3.01
C HIS A 158 6.76 -7.62 2.29
N THR A 159 7.57 -8.34 3.08
CA THR A 159 8.24 -9.58 2.71
C THR A 159 8.31 -10.50 3.92
N ASP A 160 8.66 -11.76 3.68
CA ASP A 160 8.86 -12.74 4.75
C ASP A 160 10.31 -12.69 5.26
N TYR A 161 10.58 -13.42 6.32
CA TYR A 161 11.94 -13.71 6.75
C TYR A 161 12.48 -14.95 6.05
N VAL A 162 13.77 -14.98 5.75
CA VAL A 162 14.46 -16.18 5.33
C VAL A 162 14.33 -17.21 6.47
N ASP A 163 14.00 -18.45 6.13
CA ASP A 163 13.75 -19.54 7.08
C ASP A 163 12.53 -19.36 8.00
N GLY A 164 11.69 -18.36 7.74
CA GLY A 164 10.46 -18.14 8.50
C GLY A 164 10.66 -17.77 9.96
N LYS A 165 11.87 -17.39 10.37
CA LYS A 165 12.17 -16.97 11.75
C LYS A 165 11.81 -15.51 11.94
N PRO A 166 10.93 -15.18 12.89
CA PRO A 166 10.60 -13.78 13.18
C PRO A 166 11.70 -13.12 14.03
N GLY A 167 11.93 -11.85 13.74
CA GLY A 167 12.75 -10.96 14.56
C GLY A 167 14.00 -10.43 13.87
N PRO A 168 14.28 -9.13 13.99
CA PRO A 168 15.36 -8.45 13.26
C PRO A 168 16.76 -8.90 13.71
N LEU A 169 16.90 -9.50 14.87
CA LEU A 169 18.19 -9.95 15.41
C LEU A 169 18.54 -11.39 14.98
N GLU A 170 17.57 -12.18 14.57
CA GLU A 170 17.73 -13.61 14.31
C GLU A 170 17.47 -14.00 12.85
N SER A 171 16.98 -13.08 12.04
CA SER A 171 16.51 -13.41 10.70
C SER A 171 16.87 -12.34 9.67
N GLU A 172 17.30 -12.81 8.52
CA GLU A 172 17.40 -11.97 7.34
C GLU A 172 16.03 -11.88 6.65
N ILE A 173 15.71 -10.72 6.10
CA ILE A 173 14.49 -10.55 5.31
C ILE A 173 14.67 -11.16 3.92
N ASP A 174 13.62 -11.80 3.39
CA ASP A 174 13.63 -12.36 2.04
C ASP A 174 13.62 -11.22 1.00
N PRO A 175 14.69 -11.10 0.18
CA PRO A 175 14.78 -10.05 -0.82
C PRO A 175 13.90 -10.31 -2.06
N GLY A 176 13.39 -11.52 -2.25
CA GLY A 176 12.67 -11.93 -3.46
C GLY A 176 11.45 -11.05 -3.76
N ASN A 177 10.69 -10.71 -2.74
CA ASN A 177 9.54 -9.83 -2.87
C ASN A 177 9.91 -8.34 -3.02
N LEU A 178 11.17 -7.98 -2.74
CA LEU A 178 11.65 -6.60 -2.78
C LEU A 178 12.33 -6.21 -4.09
N ALA A 179 12.68 -7.19 -4.93
CA ALA A 179 13.41 -6.96 -6.18
C ALA A 179 12.69 -5.97 -7.13
N ILE A 180 11.38 -6.09 -7.27
CA ILE A 180 10.59 -5.19 -8.14
C ILE A 180 10.54 -3.76 -7.59
N TRP A 181 10.55 -3.61 -6.28
CA TRP A 181 10.59 -2.30 -5.63
C TRP A 181 11.95 -1.61 -5.82
N LEU A 182 13.04 -2.39 -5.78
CA LEU A 182 14.38 -1.88 -6.10
C LEU A 182 14.47 -1.40 -7.55
N GLN A 183 13.93 -2.18 -8.49
CA GLN A 183 13.87 -1.79 -9.91
C GLN A 183 13.10 -0.48 -10.07
N LEU A 184 11.90 -0.41 -9.50
CA LEU A 184 11.04 0.78 -9.59
C LEU A 184 11.68 2.00 -8.92
N ALA A 185 12.36 1.82 -7.77
CA ALA A 185 13.08 2.88 -7.09
C ALA A 185 14.24 3.41 -7.92
N ARG A 186 15.02 2.53 -8.56
CA ARG A 186 16.09 2.94 -9.49
C ARG A 186 15.54 3.73 -10.69
N ASP A 187 14.41 3.31 -11.23
CA ASP A 187 13.73 4.04 -12.32
C ASP A 187 13.19 5.39 -11.85
N ALA A 188 12.71 5.48 -10.61
CA ALA A 188 12.28 6.73 -10.01
C ALA A 188 13.46 7.67 -9.74
N ILE A 189 14.59 7.16 -9.27
CA ILE A 189 15.83 7.93 -9.09
C ILE A 189 16.31 8.48 -10.43
N ALA A 190 16.26 7.67 -11.49
CA ALA A 190 16.62 8.08 -12.84
C ALA A 190 15.57 8.98 -13.54
N GLY A 191 14.46 9.30 -12.87
CA GLY A 191 13.43 10.18 -13.40
C GLY A 191 12.43 9.56 -14.38
N ARG A 192 12.60 8.26 -14.73
CA ARG A 192 11.72 7.54 -15.68
C ARG A 192 10.33 7.26 -15.11
N LYS A 193 10.26 6.93 -13.82
CA LYS A 193 9.02 6.65 -13.08
C LYS A 193 8.97 7.47 -11.80
N ARG A 194 7.91 7.31 -11.01
CA ARG A 194 7.82 7.90 -9.67
C ARG A 194 7.46 6.83 -8.65
N LEU A 195 8.10 6.84 -7.50
CA LEU A 195 7.78 5.95 -6.39
C LEU A 195 7.72 6.74 -5.07
N ILE A 196 6.60 6.56 -4.37
CA ILE A 196 6.43 7.05 -3.01
C ILE A 196 6.15 5.84 -2.13
N VAL A 197 6.90 5.71 -1.06
CA VAL A 197 6.73 4.67 -0.04
C VAL A 197 6.54 5.35 1.30
N THR A 198 5.52 4.94 2.04
CA THR A 198 5.38 5.27 3.46
C THR A 198 5.48 4.01 4.30
N HIS A 199 5.95 4.14 5.52
CA HIS A 199 5.96 3.07 6.50
C HIS A 199 5.72 3.61 7.90
N SER A 200 5.21 2.76 8.77
CA SER A 200 5.07 2.96 10.21
C SER A 200 6.14 2.18 10.97
N GLU A 201 6.08 2.21 12.29
CA GLU A 201 6.91 1.42 13.20
C GLU A 201 6.21 0.14 13.68
N ILE A 202 5.15 -0.28 12.96
CA ILE A 202 4.43 -1.52 13.29
C ILE A 202 5.35 -2.71 13.05
N PHE A 203 5.51 -3.53 14.07
CA PHE A 203 6.27 -4.77 14.03
C PHE A 203 5.31 -5.97 14.09
N PRO A 204 5.08 -6.69 12.98
CA PRO A 204 4.10 -7.77 12.91
C PRO A 204 4.52 -9.03 13.69
N GLY A 205 5.81 -9.25 13.86
CA GLY A 205 6.38 -10.41 14.56
C GLY A 205 6.39 -11.73 13.78
N THR A 206 5.67 -11.82 12.66
CA THR A 206 5.58 -13.04 11.84
C THR A 206 6.14 -12.88 10.43
N TYR A 207 6.33 -11.66 9.99
CA TYR A 207 6.95 -11.26 8.72
C TYR A 207 7.65 -9.90 8.91
N ALA A 208 8.50 -9.53 7.97
CA ALA A 208 9.28 -8.31 8.07
C ALA A 208 8.40 -7.06 8.13
N SER A 209 8.70 -6.17 9.07
CA SER A 209 8.03 -4.89 9.20
C SER A 209 8.28 -3.99 7.99
N THR A 210 7.41 -3.01 7.79
CA THR A 210 7.60 -2.02 6.74
C THR A 210 8.80 -1.11 6.99
N THR A 211 9.28 -1.01 8.24
CA THR A 211 10.55 -0.35 8.58
C THR A 211 11.75 -1.15 8.09
N GLU A 212 11.81 -2.47 8.36
CA GLU A 212 12.90 -3.34 7.93
C GLU A 212 13.03 -3.38 6.40
N THR A 213 11.89 -3.53 5.70
CA THR A 213 11.89 -3.51 4.23
C THR A 213 12.28 -2.14 3.65
N ALA A 214 11.91 -1.05 4.33
CA ALA A 214 12.33 0.30 3.97
C ALA A 214 13.84 0.51 4.17
N ASP A 215 14.41 -0.01 5.27
CA ASP A 215 15.85 0.06 5.53
C ASP A 215 16.65 -0.77 4.51
N TYR A 216 16.16 -1.97 4.18
CA TYR A 216 16.72 -2.77 3.10
C TYR A 216 16.75 -1.99 1.77
N LEU A 217 15.63 -1.38 1.39
CA LEU A 217 15.54 -0.63 0.14
C LEU A 217 16.54 0.54 0.11
N VAL A 218 16.62 1.32 1.20
CA VAL A 218 17.56 2.44 1.33
C VAL A 218 19.01 1.98 1.23
N ALA A 219 19.37 0.88 1.91
CA ALA A 219 20.70 0.30 1.88
C ALA A 219 21.09 -0.17 0.47
N GLN A 220 20.20 -0.93 -0.20
CA GLN A 220 20.45 -1.45 -1.57
C GLN A 220 20.52 -0.36 -2.64
N LEU A 221 19.96 0.82 -2.37
CA LEU A 221 20.05 1.99 -3.24
C LEU A 221 21.25 2.89 -2.94
N GLY A 222 22.04 2.58 -1.91
CA GLY A 222 23.15 3.43 -1.45
C GLY A 222 22.68 4.78 -0.92
N LEU A 223 21.43 4.88 -0.48
CA LEU A 223 20.87 6.11 0.06
C LEU A 223 21.08 6.19 1.57
N ARG A 224 20.89 7.39 2.11
CA ARG A 224 20.87 7.61 3.56
C ARG A 224 19.51 8.10 4.00
N ARG A 225 19.02 7.54 5.08
CA ARG A 225 17.82 7.99 5.77
C ARG A 225 18.17 9.24 6.59
N ARG A 226 17.45 10.32 6.38
CA ARG A 226 17.58 11.56 7.15
C ARG A 226 16.54 11.56 8.27
N ALA A 227 16.96 11.75 9.51
CA ALA A 227 16.04 11.98 10.61
C ALA A 227 15.32 13.34 10.41
N VAL A 228 14.03 13.34 10.66
CA VAL A 228 13.19 14.54 10.67
C VAL A 228 12.23 14.46 11.84
N LEU A 229 11.73 15.60 12.27
CA LEU A 229 10.67 15.67 13.27
C LEU A 229 9.69 16.75 12.82
N LYS A 230 8.62 16.33 12.15
CA LYS A 230 7.61 17.26 11.65
C LYS A 230 6.25 16.56 11.52
N TRP A 231 5.21 17.35 11.51
CA TRP A 231 3.87 16.83 11.20
C TRP A 231 3.76 16.43 9.73
N GLY A 232 3.32 15.21 9.53
CA GLY A 232 2.94 14.68 8.22
C GLY A 232 1.45 14.84 7.95
N PRO A 233 0.95 14.20 6.88
CA PRO A 233 -0.48 14.15 6.59
C PRO A 233 -1.27 13.55 7.77
N MET A 234 -2.48 14.03 7.98
CA MET A 234 -3.41 13.54 9.03
C MET A 234 -2.88 13.64 10.47
N GLY A 235 -1.92 14.53 10.72
CA GLY A 235 -1.31 14.68 12.03
C GLY A 235 -0.40 13.55 12.45
N THR A 236 0.02 12.69 11.52
CA THR A 236 1.05 11.69 11.78
C THR A 236 2.41 12.38 11.95
N GLN A 237 3.21 11.91 12.89
CA GLN A 237 4.55 12.45 13.11
C GLN A 237 5.54 11.80 12.15
N GLN A 238 6.12 12.56 11.23
CA GLN A 238 7.17 12.04 10.36
C GLN A 238 8.50 12.06 11.08
N LEU A 239 9.18 10.88 11.12
CA LEU A 239 10.43 10.67 11.83
C LEU A 239 11.64 10.57 10.89
N SER A 240 11.43 10.14 9.67
CA SER A 240 12.53 9.96 8.72
C SER A 240 12.11 10.16 7.27
N GLU A 241 13.12 10.42 6.42
CA GLU A 241 12.93 10.41 4.97
C GLU A 241 14.20 10.01 4.23
N ALA A 242 14.03 9.38 3.06
CA ALA A 242 15.07 9.24 2.05
C ALA A 242 14.52 9.70 0.70
N ARG A 243 15.31 10.45 -0.07
CA ARG A 243 14.88 11.02 -1.35
C ARG A 243 16.01 11.01 -2.36
N ALA A 244 15.69 10.63 -3.60
CA ALA A 244 16.57 10.78 -4.75
C ALA A 244 15.73 10.82 -6.03
N GLY A 245 15.95 11.79 -6.91
CA GLY A 245 15.12 11.97 -8.10
C GLY A 245 13.62 12.06 -7.79
N LYS A 246 12.84 11.18 -8.37
CA LYS A 246 11.38 11.03 -8.12
C LYS A 246 11.05 9.92 -7.10
N PHE A 247 12.05 9.37 -6.42
CA PHE A 247 11.86 8.43 -5.31
C PHE A 247 11.72 9.18 -4.00
N ARG A 248 10.74 8.80 -3.18
CA ARG A 248 10.55 9.27 -1.81
C ARG A 248 10.18 8.12 -0.91
N LEU A 249 10.86 8.00 0.22
CA LEU A 249 10.52 7.07 1.30
C LEU A 249 10.37 7.89 2.58
N LEU A 250 9.24 7.71 3.26
CA LEU A 250 8.80 8.53 4.39
C LEU A 250 8.42 7.61 5.56
N GLY A 251 9.13 7.71 6.67
CA GLY A 251 8.85 6.97 7.90
C GLY A 251 8.04 7.82 8.88
N TYR A 252 6.99 7.24 9.41
CA TYR A 252 6.08 7.87 10.37
C TYR A 252 6.08 7.11 11.69
N ALA A 253 5.94 7.85 12.79
CA ALA A 253 5.67 7.26 14.09
C ALA A 253 4.33 6.52 14.07
N GLY A 254 4.24 5.51 14.91
CA GLY A 254 3.02 4.74 15.13
C GLY A 254 3.26 3.24 15.00
N ASN A 255 2.76 2.51 15.99
CA ASN A 255 2.94 1.05 16.10
C ASN A 255 1.64 0.31 16.38
N SER A 256 0.50 0.94 16.09
CA SER A 256 -0.83 0.39 16.35
C SER A 256 -1.71 0.35 15.11
N ALA A 257 -2.80 -0.42 15.16
CA ALA A 257 -3.78 -0.48 14.07
C ALA A 257 -4.40 0.90 13.74
N PRO A 258 -4.73 1.77 14.70
CA PRO A 258 -5.13 3.16 14.41
C PRO A 258 -4.09 3.94 13.62
N ASP A 259 -2.80 3.81 13.91
CA ASP A 259 -1.73 4.50 13.20
C ASP A 259 -1.63 4.03 11.74
N HIS A 260 -1.80 2.73 11.52
CA HIS A 260 -1.87 2.14 10.19
C HIS A 260 -3.03 2.73 9.34
N VAL A 261 -4.19 2.91 9.96
CA VAL A 261 -5.37 3.53 9.31
C VAL A 261 -5.14 5.02 9.05
N ASP A 262 -4.43 5.73 9.91
CA ASP A 262 -4.09 7.14 9.68
C ASP A 262 -3.23 7.32 8.42
N GLN A 263 -2.34 6.38 8.14
CA GLN A 263 -1.59 6.39 6.88
C GLN A 263 -2.48 6.18 5.65
N LEU A 264 -3.52 5.34 5.75
CA LEU A 264 -4.52 5.22 4.68
C LEU A 264 -5.23 6.56 4.45
N HIS A 265 -5.66 7.25 5.51
CA HIS A 265 -6.32 8.55 5.41
C HIS A 265 -5.41 9.66 4.84
N ALA A 266 -4.10 9.47 4.86
CA ALA A 266 -3.14 10.34 4.18
C ALA A 266 -3.20 10.29 2.65
N LEU A 267 -3.93 9.32 2.06
CA LEU A 267 -4.03 9.08 0.62
C LEU A 267 -4.31 10.37 -0.17
N LEU A 268 -5.17 11.25 0.35
CA LEU A 268 -5.50 12.52 -0.29
C LEU A 268 -4.26 13.39 -0.60
N VAL A 269 -3.33 13.47 0.34
CA VAL A 269 -2.09 14.24 0.21
C VAL A 269 -1.06 13.45 -0.59
N LEU A 270 -0.94 12.16 -0.32
CA LEU A 270 0.04 11.29 -0.97
C LEU A 270 -0.22 11.17 -2.48
N LEU A 271 -1.50 11.08 -2.90
CA LEU A 271 -1.87 11.06 -4.32
C LEU A 271 -1.48 12.36 -5.04
N LYS A 272 -1.57 13.51 -4.36
CA LYS A 272 -1.10 14.79 -4.90
C LYS A 272 0.42 14.77 -5.16
N TRP A 273 1.20 14.10 -4.33
CA TRP A 273 2.65 13.98 -4.53
C TRP A 273 3.01 12.96 -5.62
N LEU A 274 2.12 12.03 -5.90
CA LEU A 274 2.32 11.00 -6.92
C LEU A 274 2.14 11.55 -8.35
N ARG A 275 1.42 12.62 -8.50
CA ARG A 275 1.15 13.31 -9.79
C ARG A 275 2.37 14.00 -10.39
#